data_ba4cc093292fcf4cb450a4101ed98051
#
_entry.id   ba4cc093292fcf4cb450a4101ed98051
#
_cell.length_a   1.000
_cell.length_b   1.000
_cell.length_c   1.000
_cell.angle_alpha   90.00
_cell.angle_beta   90.00
_cell.angle_gamma   90.00
#
_symmetry.space_group_name_H-M   'P 1'
#
loop_
_entity.id
_entity.type
_entity.pdbx_description
1 polymer ?
#
loop_
_entity_poly.entity_id
_entity_poly.type
_entity_poly.pdbx_seq_one_letter_code
_entity_poly.pdbx_strand_id
1 'polypeptide(L)'
;MKVIFAGYVKTGTQSIREALQILGYSTFDYFDNFWYLEKEWTKILTEGGSIIFTTRDEEKWLNSVRRQCEDFEKDFSYIIMQITTYSGWRYFCLSNKIRNITLGTWRDWPWSKFIMSRTILLRLFRTHNQDVIQNAPRENLLLFRLSDGWGPLCDFLGKTVPDTPFPHKNKDASYLQDARDRHPVMQRMAKEMKITLTVFIALVLFVVFYFNV
;
A
#
# COMPACT_ATOMS: atom_id res chain seq x y z
N MET A 1 -14.12 15.93 11.59
CA MET A 1 -14.26 15.94 10.13
C MET A 1 -13.63 14.66 9.60
N LYS A 2 -14.30 13.94 8.72
CA LYS A 2 -13.77 12.71 8.08
C LYS A 2 -13.22 13.09 6.72
N VAL A 3 -12.06 12.54 6.38
CA VAL A 3 -11.38 12.79 5.10
C VAL A 3 -11.19 11.46 4.38
N ILE A 4 -11.63 11.40 3.13
CA ILE A 4 -11.45 10.24 2.25
C ILE A 4 -10.37 10.60 1.24
N PHE A 5 -9.35 9.75 1.14
CA PHE A 5 -8.36 9.85 0.07
C PHE A 5 -8.79 8.97 -1.11
N ALA A 6 -9.20 9.59 -2.22
CA ALA A 6 -9.71 8.92 -3.40
C ALA A 6 -8.66 8.75 -4.52
N GLY A 7 -7.40 9.11 -4.29
CA GLY A 7 -6.33 8.92 -5.26
C GLY A 7 -6.02 7.44 -5.48
N TYR A 8 -5.77 7.08 -6.74
CA TYR A 8 -5.39 5.71 -7.09
C TYR A 8 -4.02 5.33 -6.50
N VAL A 9 -3.72 4.04 -6.42
CA VAL A 9 -2.39 3.59 -5.93
C VAL A 9 -1.26 4.29 -6.70
N LYS A 10 -0.16 4.63 -6.04
CA LYS A 10 1.02 5.32 -6.62
C LYS A 10 0.79 6.77 -7.07
N THR A 11 -0.28 7.42 -6.63
CA THR A 11 -0.51 8.87 -6.86
C THR A 11 -0.10 9.75 -5.68
N GLY A 12 0.67 9.23 -4.71
CA GLY A 12 1.16 9.99 -3.56
C GLY A 12 0.47 9.67 -2.24
N THR A 13 -0.17 8.51 -2.15
CA THR A 13 -0.91 8.04 -0.97
C THR A 13 -0.13 8.19 0.34
N GLN A 14 1.15 7.83 0.36
CA GLN A 14 1.97 7.90 1.57
C GLN A 14 2.32 9.34 1.99
N SER A 15 2.54 10.23 1.02
CA SER A 15 2.79 11.64 1.31
C SER A 15 1.55 12.33 1.88
N ILE A 16 0.36 12.06 1.33
CA ILE A 16 -0.91 12.57 1.87
C ILE A 16 -1.20 11.97 3.25
N ARG A 17 -0.96 10.67 3.44
CA ARG A 17 -1.11 10.05 4.76
C ARG A 17 -0.29 10.78 5.82
N GLU A 18 0.99 11.02 5.55
CA GLU A 18 1.87 11.74 6.47
C GLU A 18 1.43 13.20 6.68
N ALA A 19 1.03 13.89 5.61
CA ALA A 19 0.50 15.25 5.71
C ALA A 19 -0.73 15.31 6.62
N LEU A 20 -1.68 14.39 6.46
CA LEU A 20 -2.86 14.32 7.32
C LEU A 20 -2.50 13.99 8.78
N GLN A 21 -1.49 13.15 9.02
CA GLN A 21 -1.00 12.87 10.38
C GLN A 21 -0.39 14.11 11.03
N ILE A 22 0.39 14.91 10.30
CA ILE A 22 0.94 16.19 10.78
C ILE A 22 -0.19 17.16 11.12
N LEU A 23 -1.29 17.17 10.36
CA LEU A 23 -2.49 17.97 10.62
C LEU A 23 -3.37 17.43 11.75
N GLY A 24 -2.97 16.35 12.43
CA GLY A 24 -3.65 15.76 13.58
C GLY A 24 -4.76 14.76 13.24
N TYR A 25 -4.82 14.26 12.02
CA TYR A 25 -5.76 13.19 11.65
C TYR A 25 -5.22 11.80 11.97
N SER A 26 -6.06 10.93 12.52
CA SER A 26 -5.79 9.49 12.53
C SER A 26 -5.99 8.95 11.12
N THR A 27 -4.96 8.32 10.56
CA THR A 27 -4.98 7.81 9.18
C THR A 27 -4.93 6.30 9.16
N PHE A 28 -5.72 5.74 8.27
CA PHE A 28 -5.79 4.30 8.03
C PHE A 28 -5.40 4.02 6.58
N ASP A 29 -4.54 3.04 6.37
CA ASP A 29 -4.05 2.65 5.05
C ASP A 29 -4.65 1.28 4.65
N TYR A 30 -4.35 0.86 3.43
CA TYR A 30 -4.73 -0.41 2.85
C TYR A 30 -4.59 -1.61 3.79
N PHE A 31 -3.50 -1.67 4.54
CA PHE A 31 -3.26 -2.74 5.49
C PHE A 31 -4.10 -2.63 6.77
N ASP A 32 -4.41 -1.43 7.21
CA ASP A 32 -5.27 -1.18 8.36
C ASP A 32 -6.73 -1.55 8.03
N ASN A 33 -7.15 -1.25 6.80
CA ASN A 33 -8.47 -1.59 6.27
C ASN A 33 -8.73 -3.09 6.26
N PHE A 34 -7.70 -3.86 6.06
CA PHE A 34 -7.76 -5.29 5.91
C PHE A 34 -8.22 -6.03 7.17
N TRP A 35 -7.95 -5.47 8.36
CA TRP A 35 -8.15 -6.14 9.63
C TRP A 35 -9.28 -5.58 10.50
N TYR A 36 -9.70 -4.31 10.29
CA TYR A 36 -10.46 -3.61 11.32
C TYR A 36 -11.64 -2.73 10.86
N LEU A 37 -11.85 -2.48 9.56
CA LEU A 37 -12.62 -1.30 9.15
C LEU A 37 -13.87 -1.52 8.29
N GLU A 38 -14.45 -2.71 8.20
CA GLU A 38 -15.66 -2.91 7.39
C GLU A 38 -16.85 -2.04 7.88
N LYS A 39 -17.02 -1.93 9.20
CA LYS A 39 -18.07 -1.12 9.81
C LYS A 39 -17.82 0.39 9.66
N GLU A 40 -16.58 0.80 9.85
CA GLU A 40 -16.17 2.20 9.71
C GLU A 40 -16.27 2.68 8.25
N TRP A 41 -15.95 1.84 7.29
CA TRP A 41 -16.13 2.14 5.86
C TRP A 41 -17.60 2.36 5.49
N THR A 42 -18.49 1.48 5.94
CA THR A 42 -19.94 1.65 5.73
C THR A 42 -20.40 3.00 6.27
N LYS A 43 -19.95 3.37 7.47
CA LYS A 43 -20.30 4.64 8.11
C LYS A 43 -19.76 5.87 7.34
N ILE A 44 -18.51 5.82 6.84
CA ILE A 44 -17.92 6.89 6.05
C ILE A 44 -18.66 7.10 4.73
N LEU A 45 -19.00 6.02 4.05
CA LEU A 45 -19.74 6.06 2.77
C LEU A 45 -21.17 6.62 2.93
N THR A 46 -21.80 6.42 4.10
CA THR A 46 -23.17 6.90 4.35
C THR A 46 -23.24 8.32 4.92
N GLU A 47 -22.24 8.76 5.68
CA GLU A 47 -22.25 10.07 6.37
C GLU A 47 -21.59 11.20 5.57
N GLY A 48 -20.93 10.88 4.45
CA GLY A 48 -20.15 11.82 3.65
C GLY A 48 -18.83 12.25 4.33
N GLY A 49 -18.03 13.03 3.63
CA GLY A 49 -16.74 13.55 4.12
C GLY A 49 -16.01 14.36 3.06
N SER A 50 -14.95 15.04 3.46
CA SER A 50 -14.05 15.74 2.54
C SER A 50 -13.25 14.73 1.71
N ILE A 51 -13.20 14.91 0.41
CA ILE A 51 -12.54 13.99 -0.53
C ILE A 51 -11.28 14.66 -1.07
N ILE A 52 -10.12 14.05 -0.86
CA ILE A 52 -8.86 14.46 -1.47
C ILE A 52 -8.55 13.51 -2.60
N PHE A 53 -8.52 14.03 -3.81
CA PHE A 53 -8.21 13.26 -5.02
C PHE A 53 -6.86 13.69 -5.59
N THR A 54 -5.92 12.76 -5.65
CA THR A 54 -4.64 12.98 -6.31
C THR A 54 -4.57 12.18 -7.60
N THR A 55 -4.05 12.81 -8.64
CA THR A 55 -3.76 12.18 -9.91
C THR A 55 -2.30 12.38 -10.31
N ARG A 56 -1.88 11.67 -11.35
CA ARG A 56 -0.52 11.69 -11.86
C ARG A 56 -0.54 11.50 -13.38
N ASP A 57 0.49 11.94 -14.06
CA ASP A 57 0.74 11.59 -15.45
C ASP A 57 0.72 10.06 -15.64
N GLU A 58 0.05 9.58 -16.68
CA GLU A 58 -0.22 8.16 -16.91
C GLU A 58 1.06 7.33 -17.08
N GLU A 59 2.04 7.85 -17.83
CA GLU A 59 3.30 7.12 -18.05
C GLU A 59 4.16 7.10 -16.78
N LYS A 60 4.20 8.22 -16.05
CA LYS A 60 4.89 8.27 -14.75
C LYS A 60 4.23 7.35 -13.74
N TRP A 61 2.90 7.25 -13.76
CA TRP A 61 2.15 6.33 -12.93
C TRP A 61 2.46 4.87 -13.30
N LEU A 62 2.35 4.51 -14.58
CA LEU A 62 2.62 3.16 -15.07
C LEU A 62 4.04 2.69 -14.73
N ASN A 63 5.04 3.56 -14.94
CA ASN A 63 6.42 3.28 -14.59
C ASN A 63 6.60 3.09 -13.07
N SER A 64 5.86 3.83 -12.25
CA SER A 64 5.90 3.67 -10.79
C SER A 64 5.28 2.35 -10.33
N VAL A 65 4.21 1.87 -10.99
CA VAL A 65 3.61 0.56 -10.71
C VAL A 65 4.56 -0.57 -11.11
N ARG A 66 5.16 -0.48 -12.31
CA ARG A 66 6.13 -1.47 -12.79
C ARG A 66 7.32 -1.60 -11.84
N ARG A 67 7.93 -0.47 -11.48
CA ARG A 67 9.06 -0.45 -10.53
C ARG A 67 8.69 -1.11 -9.19
N GLN A 68 7.51 -0.82 -8.66
CA GLN A 68 7.06 -1.46 -7.43
C GLN A 68 6.92 -2.99 -7.58
N CYS A 69 6.40 -3.47 -8.70
CA CYS A 69 6.32 -4.92 -8.97
C CYS A 69 7.71 -5.55 -9.05
N GLU A 70 8.65 -4.89 -9.76
CA GLU A 70 10.04 -5.33 -9.84
C GLU A 70 10.74 -5.37 -8.47
N ASP A 71 10.47 -4.39 -7.59
CA ASP A 71 11.02 -4.38 -6.23
C ASP A 71 10.54 -5.59 -5.42
N PHE A 72 9.26 -5.96 -5.55
CA PHE A 72 8.71 -7.17 -4.94
C PHE A 72 9.30 -8.46 -5.53
N GLU A 73 9.61 -8.49 -6.84
CA GLU A 73 10.22 -9.64 -7.50
C GLU A 73 11.69 -9.85 -7.10
N LYS A 74 12.40 -8.78 -6.83
CA LYS A 74 13.84 -8.79 -6.49
C LYS A 74 14.08 -9.04 -5.01
N ASP A 75 13.09 -8.85 -4.15
CA ASP A 75 13.26 -8.97 -2.71
C ASP A 75 13.19 -10.42 -2.25
N PHE A 76 14.35 -11.07 -2.21
CA PHE A 76 14.48 -12.46 -1.80
C PHE A 76 13.96 -12.73 -0.37
N SER A 77 14.23 -11.83 0.56
CA SER A 77 13.74 -11.96 1.94
C SER A 77 12.22 -11.95 2.01
N TYR A 78 11.58 -11.08 1.23
CA TYR A 78 10.12 -11.01 1.13
C TYR A 78 9.53 -12.29 0.50
N ILE A 79 10.17 -12.83 -0.53
CA ILE A 79 9.77 -14.09 -1.17
C ILE A 79 9.86 -15.24 -0.16
N ILE A 80 10.98 -15.36 0.55
CA ILE A 80 11.17 -16.40 1.58
C ILE A 80 10.10 -16.30 2.65
N MET A 81 9.81 -15.11 3.18
CA MET A 81 8.73 -14.93 4.15
C MET A 81 7.38 -15.43 3.61
N GLN A 82 7.07 -15.18 2.34
CA GLN A 82 5.80 -15.62 1.73
C GLN A 82 5.68 -17.14 1.62
N ILE A 83 6.77 -17.86 1.37
CA ILE A 83 6.74 -19.33 1.19
C ILE A 83 6.95 -20.11 2.48
N THR A 84 7.64 -19.54 3.47
CA THR A 84 8.04 -20.27 4.70
C THR A 84 7.15 -19.97 5.89
N THR A 85 6.23 -19.00 5.78
CA THR A 85 5.38 -18.62 6.91
C THR A 85 3.89 -18.70 6.57
N TYR A 86 3.07 -19.05 7.57
CA TYR A 86 1.62 -19.11 7.41
C TYR A 86 1.02 -17.74 7.06
N SER A 87 1.43 -16.71 7.78
CA SER A 87 0.97 -15.33 7.51
C SER A 87 1.43 -14.83 6.15
N GLY A 88 2.65 -15.20 5.73
CA GLY A 88 3.20 -14.83 4.42
C GLY A 88 2.44 -15.44 3.27
N TRP A 89 2.11 -16.73 3.35
CA TRP A 89 1.31 -17.40 2.32
C TRP A 89 -0.08 -16.80 2.20
N ARG A 90 -0.78 -16.59 3.33
CA ARG A 90 -2.09 -15.92 3.34
C ARG A 90 -2.03 -14.52 2.76
N TYR A 91 -0.98 -13.77 3.14
CA TYR A 91 -0.76 -12.42 2.59
C TYR A 91 -0.52 -12.46 1.08
N PHE A 92 0.28 -13.41 0.58
CA PHE A 92 0.49 -13.60 -0.85
C PHE A 92 -0.83 -13.85 -1.58
N CYS A 93 -1.60 -14.85 -1.15
CA CYS A 93 -2.87 -15.21 -1.79
C CYS A 93 -3.84 -14.03 -1.86
N LEU A 94 -3.94 -13.27 -0.78
CA LEU A 94 -4.86 -12.18 -0.67
C LEU A 94 -4.40 -10.93 -1.42
N SER A 95 -3.13 -10.52 -1.26
CA SER A 95 -2.58 -9.38 -1.99
C SER A 95 -2.63 -9.62 -3.49
N ASN A 96 -2.45 -10.87 -3.94
CA ASN A 96 -2.57 -11.25 -5.34
C ASN A 96 -4.00 -11.10 -5.88
N LYS A 97 -5.01 -11.55 -5.11
CA LYS A 97 -6.42 -11.35 -5.45
C LYS A 97 -6.77 -9.87 -5.56
N ILE A 98 -6.36 -9.06 -4.58
CA ILE A 98 -6.65 -7.64 -4.57
C ILE A 98 -5.95 -6.92 -5.73
N ARG A 99 -4.69 -7.22 -6.01
CA ARG A 99 -3.99 -6.65 -7.18
C ARG A 99 -4.65 -7.03 -8.49
N ASN A 100 -5.14 -8.26 -8.61
CA ASN A 100 -5.87 -8.66 -9.81
C ASN A 100 -7.13 -7.80 -10.01
N ILE A 101 -7.91 -7.56 -8.96
CA ILE A 101 -9.12 -6.73 -9.02
C ILE A 101 -8.78 -5.26 -9.26
N THR A 102 -7.79 -4.71 -8.55
CA THR A 102 -7.52 -3.27 -8.56
C THR A 102 -6.58 -2.82 -9.68
N LEU A 103 -5.65 -3.67 -10.11
CA LEU A 103 -4.61 -3.34 -11.09
C LEU A 103 -4.64 -4.26 -12.32
N GLY A 104 -5.42 -5.34 -12.29
CA GLY A 104 -5.35 -6.38 -13.33
C GLY A 104 -3.95 -7.02 -13.40
N THR A 105 -3.26 -7.10 -12.26
CA THR A 105 -1.91 -7.69 -12.16
C THR A 105 -1.90 -8.84 -11.16
N TRP A 106 -1.21 -9.91 -11.48
CA TRP A 106 -1.05 -11.06 -10.58
C TRP A 106 0.26 -11.79 -10.83
N ARG A 107 0.56 -12.74 -9.98
CA ARG A 107 1.64 -13.72 -10.19
C ARG A 107 1.20 -15.07 -9.63
N ASP A 108 1.62 -16.16 -10.29
CA ASP A 108 1.19 -17.49 -9.92
C ASP A 108 1.82 -17.97 -8.61
N TRP A 109 3.09 -17.58 -8.39
CA TRP A 109 3.88 -17.97 -7.23
C TRP A 109 4.64 -16.76 -6.64
N PRO A 110 5.03 -16.81 -5.35
CA PRO A 110 5.80 -15.73 -4.73
C PRO A 110 7.11 -15.36 -5.44
N TRP A 111 7.72 -16.30 -6.14
CA TRP A 111 8.97 -16.12 -6.90
C TRP A 111 8.78 -15.85 -8.39
N SER A 112 7.56 -15.92 -8.90
CA SER A 112 7.31 -15.61 -10.31
C SER A 112 7.22 -14.10 -10.57
N LYS A 113 7.40 -13.73 -11.83
CA LYS A 113 7.21 -12.35 -12.27
C LYS A 113 5.73 -11.98 -12.27
N PHE A 114 5.44 -10.69 -12.10
CA PHE A 114 4.09 -10.18 -12.25
C PHE A 114 3.64 -10.22 -13.71
N ILE A 115 2.46 -10.77 -13.92
CA ILE A 115 1.76 -10.69 -15.19
C ILE A 115 1.01 -9.36 -15.21
N MET A 116 1.36 -8.49 -16.18
CA MET A 116 0.85 -7.13 -16.27
C MET A 116 0.52 -6.78 -17.72
N SER A 117 -0.64 -6.17 -17.93
CA SER A 117 -1.01 -5.58 -19.23
C SER A 117 -1.05 -4.06 -19.13
N ARG A 118 -0.25 -3.37 -19.97
CA ARG A 118 -0.25 -1.90 -20.06
C ARG A 118 -1.65 -1.36 -20.32
N THR A 119 -2.37 -1.97 -21.26
CA THR A 119 -3.71 -1.53 -21.66
C THR A 119 -4.70 -1.65 -20.51
N ILE A 120 -4.69 -2.77 -19.76
CA ILE A 120 -5.57 -2.99 -18.60
C ILE A 120 -5.24 -1.99 -17.50
N LEU A 121 -3.96 -1.82 -17.16
CA LEU A 121 -3.51 -0.86 -16.15
C LEU A 121 -3.98 0.56 -16.45
N LEU A 122 -3.73 1.06 -17.66
CA LEU A 122 -4.13 2.41 -18.06
C LEU A 122 -5.65 2.57 -18.10
N ARG A 123 -6.38 1.55 -18.55
CA ARG A 123 -7.85 1.58 -18.52
C ARG A 123 -8.38 1.71 -17.10
N LEU A 124 -7.92 0.88 -16.19
CA LEU A 124 -8.34 0.92 -14.78
C LEU A 124 -8.01 2.27 -14.12
N PHE A 125 -6.82 2.80 -14.38
CA PHE A 125 -6.41 4.11 -13.89
C PHE A 125 -7.31 5.24 -14.40
N ARG A 126 -7.59 5.26 -15.70
CA ARG A 126 -8.46 6.27 -16.33
C ARG A 126 -9.89 6.19 -15.84
N THR A 127 -10.44 4.96 -15.80
CA THR A 127 -11.82 4.75 -15.33
C THR A 127 -11.95 5.23 -13.88
N HIS A 128 -11.06 4.84 -12.99
CA HIS A 128 -11.10 5.30 -11.60
C HIS A 128 -11.04 6.84 -11.49
N ASN A 129 -10.11 7.47 -12.22
CA ASN A 129 -9.99 8.93 -12.19
C ASN A 129 -11.26 9.63 -12.71
N GLN A 130 -11.86 9.10 -13.77
CA GLN A 130 -13.12 9.62 -14.32
C GLN A 130 -14.26 9.43 -13.34
N ASP A 131 -14.39 8.26 -12.74
CA ASP A 131 -15.44 7.94 -11.77
C ASP A 131 -15.40 8.88 -10.56
N VAL A 132 -14.21 9.15 -10.02
CA VAL A 132 -14.07 10.08 -8.90
C VAL A 132 -14.47 11.51 -9.32
N ILE A 133 -13.97 11.99 -10.46
CA ILE A 133 -14.26 13.36 -10.94
C ILE A 133 -15.74 13.56 -11.26
N GLN A 134 -16.40 12.53 -11.79
CA GLN A 134 -17.81 12.62 -12.21
C GLN A 134 -18.80 12.47 -11.06
N ASN A 135 -18.47 11.62 -10.07
CA ASN A 135 -19.41 11.23 -9.02
C ASN A 135 -19.16 11.89 -7.66
N ALA A 136 -17.98 12.45 -7.42
CA ALA A 136 -17.72 13.15 -6.16
C ALA A 136 -18.44 14.49 -6.09
N PRO A 137 -19.10 14.85 -4.97
CA PRO A 137 -19.67 16.17 -4.76
C PRO A 137 -18.58 17.25 -4.88
N ARG A 138 -18.78 18.22 -5.78
CA ARG A 138 -17.76 19.23 -6.11
C ARG A 138 -17.34 20.08 -4.90
N GLU A 139 -18.27 20.38 -4.04
CA GLU A 139 -18.05 21.15 -2.80
C GLU A 139 -17.19 20.42 -1.78
N ASN A 140 -17.12 19.09 -1.87
CA ASN A 140 -16.37 18.23 -0.96
C ASN A 140 -15.12 17.62 -1.61
N LEU A 141 -14.77 18.00 -2.84
CA LEU A 141 -13.68 17.42 -3.61
C LEU A 141 -12.53 18.41 -3.79
N LEU A 142 -11.36 18.06 -3.25
CA LEU A 142 -10.09 18.73 -3.54
C LEU A 142 -9.32 17.95 -4.63
N LEU A 143 -9.12 18.56 -5.78
CA LEU A 143 -8.17 18.09 -6.79
C LEU A 143 -6.76 18.56 -6.37
N PHE A 144 -5.92 17.64 -5.95
CA PHE A 144 -4.66 17.97 -5.30
C PHE A 144 -3.45 17.36 -6.05
N ARG A 145 -2.40 18.15 -6.21
CA ARG A 145 -1.09 17.69 -6.66
C ARG A 145 -0.09 17.80 -5.52
N LEU A 146 0.78 16.82 -5.36
CA LEU A 146 1.79 16.87 -4.29
C LEU A 146 2.71 18.11 -4.39
N SER A 147 2.87 18.66 -5.61
CA SER A 147 3.63 19.90 -5.86
C SER A 147 2.97 21.15 -5.26
N ASP A 148 1.67 21.11 -4.98
CA ASP A 148 0.92 22.27 -4.51
C ASP A 148 1.21 22.58 -3.03
N GLY A 149 1.80 21.62 -2.32
CA GLY A 149 2.24 21.81 -0.94
C GLY A 149 1.11 21.95 0.06
N TRP A 150 1.38 22.66 1.17
CA TRP A 150 0.44 22.77 2.28
C TRP A 150 -0.77 23.67 2.00
N GLY A 151 -0.60 24.78 1.25
CA GLY A 151 -1.63 25.81 1.08
C GLY A 151 -3.00 25.24 0.74
N PRO A 152 -3.21 24.68 -0.47
CA PRO A 152 -4.53 24.18 -0.90
C PRO A 152 -5.10 23.10 0.02
N LEU A 153 -4.24 22.25 0.60
CA LEU A 153 -4.67 21.20 1.52
C LEU A 153 -5.19 21.78 2.83
N CYS A 154 -4.47 22.74 3.41
CA CYS A 154 -4.85 23.38 4.66
C CYS A 154 -6.09 24.25 4.51
N ASP A 155 -6.19 25.01 3.41
CA ASP A 155 -7.38 25.81 3.10
C ASP A 155 -8.63 24.94 2.99
N PHE A 156 -8.53 23.83 2.26
CA PHE A 156 -9.65 22.89 2.10
C PHE A 156 -10.07 22.21 3.42
N LEU A 157 -9.12 21.93 4.29
CA LEU A 157 -9.37 21.26 5.57
C LEU A 157 -9.66 22.24 6.73
N GLY A 158 -9.56 23.55 6.49
CA GLY A 158 -9.70 24.57 7.54
C GLY A 158 -8.63 24.46 8.61
N LYS A 159 -7.37 24.19 8.22
CA LYS A 159 -6.22 24.00 9.12
C LYS A 159 -5.15 25.05 8.88
N THR A 160 -4.37 25.35 9.91
CA THR A 160 -3.18 26.20 9.80
C THR A 160 -2.06 25.46 9.06
N VAL A 161 -1.30 26.19 8.24
CA VAL A 161 -0.14 25.64 7.54
C VAL A 161 0.96 25.33 8.56
N PRO A 162 1.49 24.08 8.59
CA PRO A 162 2.60 23.73 9.48
C PRO A 162 3.92 24.35 9.04
N ASP A 163 4.83 24.63 9.99
CA ASP A 163 6.19 25.13 9.74
C ASP A 163 7.16 24.05 9.19
N THR A 164 6.64 22.89 8.79
CA THR A 164 7.44 21.80 8.26
C THR A 164 7.25 21.67 6.75
N PRO A 165 8.26 21.25 5.99
CA PRO A 165 8.11 21.01 4.55
C PRO A 165 7.03 19.97 4.28
N PHE A 166 6.33 20.11 3.14
CA PHE A 166 5.33 19.12 2.73
C PHE A 166 5.97 17.74 2.52
N PRO A 167 5.38 16.65 3.08
CA PRO A 167 5.97 15.33 3.01
C PRO A 167 6.12 14.81 1.57
N HIS A 168 7.30 14.33 1.24
CA HIS A 168 7.61 13.67 -0.03
C HIS A 168 8.12 12.26 0.25
N LYS A 169 7.22 11.32 0.48
CA LYS A 169 7.57 9.90 0.66
C LYS A 169 7.74 9.17 -0.68
N ASN A 170 8.54 8.13 -0.70
CA ASN A 170 8.81 7.25 -1.85
C ASN A 170 9.62 7.88 -3.00
N LYS A 171 10.49 8.85 -2.74
CA LYS A 171 11.49 9.26 -3.74
C LYS A 171 12.43 8.11 -4.13
N ASP A 172 12.74 7.22 -3.16
CA ASP A 172 13.78 6.20 -3.25
C ASP A 172 13.27 4.75 -3.21
N ALA A 173 12.01 4.50 -3.58
CA ALA A 173 11.40 3.16 -3.62
C ALA A 173 11.45 2.35 -2.30
N SER A 174 11.50 3.01 -1.13
CA SER A 174 11.64 2.38 0.18
C SER A 174 10.37 1.71 0.74
N TYR A 175 9.32 1.53 -0.07
CA TYR A 175 8.03 1.01 0.40
C TYR A 175 8.13 -0.33 1.15
N LEU A 176 8.93 -1.28 0.63
CA LEU A 176 9.12 -2.58 1.29
C LEU A 176 9.86 -2.46 2.61
N GLN A 177 10.86 -1.58 2.68
CA GLN A 177 11.61 -1.34 3.91
C GLN A 177 10.69 -0.70 4.97
N ASP A 178 9.98 0.37 4.60
CA ASP A 178 9.03 1.02 5.50
C ASP A 178 7.93 0.05 5.98
N ALA A 179 7.45 -0.83 5.09
CA ALA A 179 6.46 -1.84 5.45
C ALA A 179 7.02 -2.87 6.43
N ARG A 180 8.25 -3.32 6.27
CA ARG A 180 8.91 -4.24 7.22
C ARG A 180 9.02 -3.65 8.61
N ASP A 181 9.41 -2.38 8.69
CA ASP A 181 9.69 -1.73 9.96
C ASP A 181 8.41 -1.36 10.72
N ARG A 182 7.35 -1.01 10.01
CA ARG A 182 6.14 -0.44 10.60
C ARG A 182 4.91 -1.34 10.56
N HIS A 183 4.90 -2.34 9.66
CA HIS A 183 3.65 -3.05 9.39
C HIS A 183 3.49 -4.31 10.26
N PRO A 184 2.42 -4.45 11.05
CA PRO A 184 2.21 -5.59 11.95
C PRO A 184 2.25 -6.95 11.23
N VAL A 185 1.71 -7.02 9.99
CA VAL A 185 1.74 -8.25 9.18
C VAL A 185 3.17 -8.63 8.80
N MET A 186 3.99 -7.65 8.36
CA MET A 186 5.38 -7.90 8.00
C MET A 186 6.22 -8.31 9.21
N GLN A 187 5.99 -7.66 10.35
CA GLN A 187 6.64 -8.03 11.61
C GLN A 187 6.24 -9.43 12.06
N ARG A 188 4.97 -9.81 11.89
CA ARG A 188 4.49 -11.16 12.18
C ARG A 188 5.15 -12.20 11.26
N MET A 189 5.19 -11.94 9.95
CA MET A 189 5.88 -12.81 8.99
C MET A 189 7.35 -12.98 9.36
N ALA A 190 8.04 -11.90 9.75
CA ALA A 190 9.43 -11.97 10.18
C ALA A 190 9.63 -12.81 11.45
N LYS A 191 8.69 -12.71 12.42
CA LYS A 191 8.71 -13.56 13.62
C LYS A 191 8.48 -15.03 13.28
N GLU A 192 7.46 -15.33 12.47
CA GLU A 192 7.15 -16.69 12.01
C GLU A 192 8.35 -17.28 11.25
N MET A 193 9.00 -16.51 10.38
CA MET A 193 10.19 -16.95 9.65
C MET A 193 11.35 -17.32 10.60
N LYS A 194 11.60 -16.51 11.62
CA LYS A 194 12.64 -16.84 12.64
C LYS A 194 12.32 -18.16 13.33
N ILE A 195 11.08 -18.41 13.73
CA ILE A 195 10.66 -19.66 14.39
C ILE A 195 10.85 -20.83 13.42
N THR A 196 10.36 -20.72 12.18
CA THR A 196 10.50 -21.78 11.16
C THR A 196 11.97 -22.12 10.91
N LEU A 197 12.84 -21.12 10.79
CA LEU A 197 14.27 -21.31 10.60
C LEU A 197 14.92 -21.99 11.81
N THR A 198 14.59 -21.58 13.02
CA THR A 198 15.11 -22.19 14.25
C THR A 198 14.72 -23.65 14.35
N VAL A 199 13.45 -23.99 14.10
CA VAL A 199 12.96 -25.37 14.10
C VAL A 199 13.67 -26.19 13.01
N PHE A 200 13.83 -25.65 11.83
CA PHE A 200 14.52 -26.32 10.73
C PHE A 200 15.98 -26.62 11.08
N ILE A 201 16.72 -25.66 11.62
CA ILE A 201 18.11 -25.86 12.07
C ILE A 201 18.19 -26.92 13.16
N ALA A 202 17.29 -26.87 14.15
CA ALA A 202 17.26 -27.87 15.23
C ALA A 202 17.00 -29.29 14.69
N LEU A 203 16.08 -29.43 13.73
CA LEU A 203 15.82 -30.73 13.07
C LEU A 203 17.04 -31.22 12.29
N VAL A 204 17.70 -30.35 11.53
CA VAL A 204 18.92 -30.72 10.79
C VAL A 204 20.02 -31.19 11.76
N LEU A 205 20.27 -30.46 12.85
CA LEU A 205 21.24 -30.83 13.85
C LEU A 205 20.89 -32.17 14.53
N PHE A 206 19.60 -32.38 14.83
CA PHE A 206 19.12 -33.64 15.39
C PHE A 206 19.38 -34.84 14.44
N VAL A 207 19.05 -34.68 13.15
CA VAL A 207 19.28 -35.70 12.13
C VAL A 207 20.77 -36.00 11.97
N VAL A 208 21.62 -34.96 11.88
CA VAL A 208 23.07 -35.11 11.77
C VAL A 208 23.60 -35.82 13.01
N PHE A 209 23.19 -35.46 14.22
CA PHE A 209 23.59 -36.15 15.44
C PHE A 209 23.15 -37.61 15.45
N TYR A 210 21.89 -37.89 15.09
CA TYR A 210 21.34 -39.25 15.09
C TYR A 210 22.05 -40.21 14.11
N PHE A 211 22.47 -39.71 12.94
CA PHE A 211 23.18 -40.54 11.95
C PHE A 211 24.71 -40.60 12.11
N ASN A 212 25.29 -39.78 13.00
CA ASN A 212 26.71 -39.83 13.30
C ASN A 212 27.01 -40.52 14.67
N VAL A 213 25.98 -40.97 15.38
CA VAL A 213 26.08 -41.82 16.58
C VAL A 213 25.65 -43.24 16.18
#